data_1296ed91d4aa4114ed87146c77eccdf0
#
_entry.id   1296ed91d4aa4114ed87146c77eccdf0
#
_cell.length_a   1.000
_cell.length_b   1.000
_cell.length_c   1.000
_cell.angle_alpha   90.00
_cell.angle_beta   90.00
_cell.angle_gamma   90.00
#
_symmetry.space_group_name_H-M   'P 1'
#
loop_
_entity.id
_entity.type
_entity.pdbx_description
1 polymer ?
#
loop_
_entity_poly.entity_id
_entity_poly.type
_entity_poly.pdbx_seq_one_letter_code
_entity_poly.pdbx_strand_id
1 'polypeptide(L)'
;FYKNNIAMNPGDTLLKYMSYAEDGKYEKMYDLLNEESQKSISKEEFIKRNKNIYKGIGVQTIDADVTSKKRSTTVTYHVKMQTNAGIIAYNNRTDFVKENYRYRIDWDDSVIFPQLGAEDKVRVKTLYAKRGKIKDAQGNALAVHGKIYFVGFVPGKMDGNSVKLAAKKLGLSKEEIQKKLDQKWVTDDSFVPLIKLKEYSKDLLDVKGIIVST
;
A
#
# COMPACT_ATOMS: atom_id res chain seq x y z
N PHE A 1 -21.21 27.62 39.33
CA PHE A 1 -20.18 26.60 39.03
C PHE A 1 -19.30 27.08 37.86
N TYR A 2 -18.22 27.83 38.16
CA TYR A 2 -17.21 28.15 37.20
C TYR A 2 -16.39 26.86 36.97
N LYS A 3 -16.60 26.16 35.85
CA LYS A 3 -15.62 25.20 35.35
C LYS A 3 -14.35 25.99 35.04
N ASN A 4 -13.31 25.80 35.84
CA ASN A 4 -11.97 26.28 35.55
C ASN A 4 -11.54 25.74 34.15
N ASN A 5 -11.78 26.50 33.11
CA ASN A 5 -11.18 26.29 31.78
C ASN A 5 -9.71 26.77 31.87
N ILE A 6 -8.88 26.00 32.59
CA ILE A 6 -7.44 26.19 32.51
C ILE A 6 -7.07 25.93 31.05
N ALA A 7 -6.63 26.99 30.35
CA ALA A 7 -6.19 26.85 28.97
C ALA A 7 -5.06 25.82 28.93
N MET A 8 -5.26 24.77 28.13
CA MET A 8 -4.25 23.75 27.93
C MET A 8 -2.96 24.41 27.44
N ASN A 9 -1.81 24.01 27.99
CA ASN A 9 -0.52 24.47 27.47
C ASN A 9 -0.22 23.85 26.09
N PRO A 10 0.78 24.33 25.34
CA PRO A 10 1.10 23.83 24.01
C PRO A 10 1.34 22.32 23.97
N GLY A 11 2.10 21.77 24.94
CA GLY A 11 2.36 20.34 25.03
C GLY A 11 1.09 19.51 25.26
N ASP A 12 0.21 19.95 26.18
CA ASP A 12 -1.08 19.25 26.41
C ASP A 12 -1.96 19.29 25.16
N THR A 13 -1.92 20.40 24.39
CA THR A 13 -2.67 20.52 23.12
C THR A 13 -2.12 19.55 22.07
N LEU A 14 -0.79 19.39 21.98
CA LEU A 14 -0.17 18.39 21.11
C LEU A 14 -0.56 16.96 21.50
N LEU A 15 -0.44 16.61 22.76
CA LEU A 15 -0.81 15.27 23.24
C LEU A 15 -2.29 14.95 22.93
N LYS A 16 -3.16 15.95 23.05
CA LYS A 16 -4.56 15.81 22.67
C LYS A 16 -4.75 15.62 21.16
N TYR A 17 -3.98 16.35 20.34
CA TYR A 17 -3.95 16.16 18.90
C TYR A 17 -3.55 14.73 18.52
N MET A 18 -2.49 14.21 19.14
CA MET A 18 -2.02 12.84 18.90
C MET A 18 -3.03 11.78 19.35
N SER A 19 -3.68 11.98 20.51
CA SER A 19 -4.78 11.10 20.95
C SER A 19 -5.96 11.11 19.98
N TYR A 20 -6.29 12.25 19.37
CA TYR A 20 -7.33 12.31 18.35
C TYR A 20 -6.92 11.62 17.05
N ALA A 21 -5.63 11.67 16.69
CA ALA A 21 -5.10 10.94 15.54
C ALA A 21 -5.22 9.43 15.74
N GLU A 22 -4.86 8.92 16.92
CA GLU A 22 -5.02 7.51 17.32
C GLU A 22 -6.49 7.06 17.24
N ASP A 23 -7.39 7.86 17.83
CA ASP A 23 -8.82 7.58 17.83
C ASP A 23 -9.50 7.74 16.45
N GLY A 24 -8.79 8.28 15.43
CA GLY A 24 -9.36 8.61 14.11
C GLY A 24 -10.36 9.78 14.16
N LYS A 25 -10.26 10.64 15.18
CA LYS A 25 -11.12 11.83 15.38
C LYS A 25 -10.56 13.05 14.63
N TYR A 26 -10.35 12.93 13.32
CA TYR A 26 -9.65 13.92 12.49
C TYR A 26 -10.32 15.30 12.47
N GLU A 27 -11.64 15.36 12.60
CA GLU A 27 -12.36 16.63 12.74
C GLU A 27 -11.91 17.39 13.99
N LYS A 28 -11.76 16.68 15.13
CA LYS A 28 -11.30 17.28 16.37
C LYS A 28 -9.84 17.71 16.33
N MET A 29 -9.02 17.05 15.51
CA MET A 29 -7.65 17.48 15.22
C MET A 29 -7.67 18.84 14.51
N TYR A 30 -8.50 18.99 13.46
CA TYR A 30 -8.65 20.24 12.72
C TYR A 30 -9.07 21.41 13.62
N ASP A 31 -9.96 21.17 14.58
CA ASP A 31 -10.40 22.18 15.53
C ASP A 31 -9.29 22.66 16.50
N LEU A 32 -8.12 22.02 16.52
CA LEU A 32 -6.95 22.43 17.30
C LEU A 32 -5.96 23.29 16.50
N LEU A 33 -6.13 23.44 15.19
CA LEU A 33 -5.29 24.23 14.32
C LEU A 33 -5.53 25.74 14.54
N ASN A 34 -4.51 26.56 14.24
CA ASN A 34 -4.65 28.01 14.19
C ASN A 34 -5.45 28.45 12.96
N GLU A 35 -5.91 29.71 12.94
CA GLU A 35 -6.72 30.26 11.86
C GLU A 35 -5.96 30.28 10.51
N GLU A 36 -4.65 30.49 10.52
CA GLU A 36 -3.84 30.50 9.31
C GLU A 36 -3.76 29.12 8.67
N SER A 37 -3.48 28.09 9.46
CA SER A 37 -3.50 26.69 8.99
C SER A 37 -4.89 26.29 8.47
N GLN A 38 -5.97 26.73 9.14
CA GLN A 38 -7.34 26.46 8.66
C GLN A 38 -7.71 27.21 7.36
N LYS A 39 -7.02 28.30 7.04
CA LYS A 39 -7.15 28.97 5.73
C LYS A 39 -6.32 28.28 4.64
N SER A 40 -5.19 27.68 5.00
CA SER A 40 -4.29 27.00 4.06
C SER A 40 -4.79 25.63 3.59
N ILE A 41 -5.57 24.94 4.42
CA ILE A 41 -6.15 23.62 4.10
C ILE A 41 -7.61 23.56 4.55
N SER A 42 -8.49 23.12 3.66
CA SER A 42 -9.90 22.92 4.03
C SER A 42 -10.08 21.76 5.03
N LYS A 43 -11.17 21.82 5.82
CA LYS A 43 -11.47 20.77 6.81
C LYS A 43 -11.59 19.39 6.15
N GLU A 44 -12.22 19.32 4.99
CA GLU A 44 -12.41 18.11 4.22
C GLU A 44 -11.07 17.53 3.74
N GLU A 45 -10.19 18.37 3.22
CA GLU A 45 -8.86 17.95 2.76
C GLU A 45 -7.98 17.49 3.90
N PHE A 46 -7.96 18.22 5.01
CA PHE A 46 -7.25 17.84 6.22
C PHE A 46 -7.69 16.47 6.72
N ILE A 47 -9.01 16.25 6.86
CA ILE A 47 -9.58 14.98 7.31
C ILE A 47 -9.20 13.85 6.35
N LYS A 48 -9.39 14.07 5.04
CA LYS A 48 -9.04 13.09 4.00
C LYS A 48 -7.56 12.74 4.03
N ARG A 49 -6.68 13.73 4.14
CA ARG A 49 -5.22 13.55 4.17
C ARG A 49 -4.78 12.75 5.38
N ASN A 50 -5.16 13.19 6.58
CA ASN A 50 -4.82 12.49 7.82
C ASN A 50 -5.39 11.07 7.86
N LYS A 51 -6.65 10.90 7.47
CA LYS A 51 -7.28 9.58 7.37
C LYS A 51 -6.53 8.64 6.43
N ASN A 52 -6.14 9.14 5.24
CA ASN A 52 -5.42 8.33 4.26
C ASN A 52 -4.03 7.93 4.76
N ILE A 53 -3.33 8.79 5.48
CA ILE A 53 -2.02 8.50 6.05
C ILE A 53 -2.14 7.51 7.21
N TYR A 54 -2.85 7.87 8.29
CA TYR A 54 -2.91 7.05 9.51
C TYR A 54 -3.57 5.69 9.27
N LYS A 55 -4.68 5.64 8.51
CA LYS A 55 -5.31 4.36 8.12
C LYS A 55 -4.50 3.62 7.07
N GLY A 56 -3.85 4.34 6.14
CA GLY A 56 -3.05 3.73 5.08
C GLY A 56 -1.85 2.94 5.61
N ILE A 57 -1.19 3.42 6.66
CA ILE A 57 -0.11 2.71 7.34
C ILE A 57 -0.61 1.77 8.45
N GLY A 58 -1.91 1.77 8.75
CA GLY A 58 -2.55 0.91 9.74
C GLY A 58 -2.07 1.22 11.16
N VAL A 59 -2.15 2.50 11.57
CA VAL A 59 -1.83 2.91 12.95
C VAL A 59 -2.77 2.24 13.94
N GLN A 60 -2.18 1.65 14.97
CA GLN A 60 -2.87 0.98 16.08
C GLN A 60 -2.76 1.79 17.37
N THR A 61 -1.57 2.30 17.67
CA THR A 61 -1.32 3.16 18.84
C THR A 61 -0.37 4.29 18.48
N ILE A 62 -0.51 5.43 19.15
CA ILE A 62 0.39 6.58 19.07
C ILE A 62 0.81 6.97 20.47
N ASP A 63 2.07 6.71 20.81
CA ASP A 63 2.73 7.22 22.01
C ASP A 63 3.45 8.52 21.66
N ALA A 64 3.19 9.59 22.41
CA ALA A 64 3.84 10.88 22.21
C ALA A 64 4.32 11.45 23.54
N ASP A 65 5.60 11.79 23.61
CA ASP A 65 6.26 12.38 24.77
C ASP A 65 6.78 13.78 24.45
N VAL A 66 6.29 14.77 25.20
CA VAL A 66 6.74 16.17 25.07
C VAL A 66 8.06 16.38 25.83
N THR A 67 9.08 16.83 25.11
CA THR A 67 10.43 17.05 25.65
C THR A 67 10.77 18.53 25.89
N SER A 68 9.97 19.46 25.35
CA SER A 68 10.14 20.90 25.55
C SER A 68 9.60 21.38 26.89
N LYS A 69 10.01 22.61 27.27
CA LYS A 69 9.50 23.29 28.48
C LYS A 69 8.00 23.53 28.36
N LYS A 70 7.26 23.39 29.46
CA LYS A 70 5.79 23.45 29.54
C LYS A 70 5.14 24.70 28.90
N ARG A 71 5.85 25.85 28.88
CA ARG A 71 5.33 27.11 28.32
C ARG A 71 5.98 27.50 27.01
N SER A 72 6.75 26.58 26.38
CA SER A 72 7.34 26.85 25.08
C SER A 72 6.24 26.86 24.02
N THR A 73 6.27 27.84 23.14
CA THR A 73 5.42 27.89 21.94
C THR A 73 5.95 27.01 20.81
N THR A 74 7.24 26.67 20.83
CA THR A 74 7.82 25.59 20.01
C THR A 74 7.86 24.33 20.86
N VAL A 75 7.07 23.34 20.53
CA VAL A 75 7.00 22.05 21.22
C VAL A 75 7.84 21.03 20.50
N THR A 76 8.84 20.49 21.21
CA THR A 76 9.59 19.32 20.77
C THR A 76 9.05 18.07 21.42
N TYR A 77 8.98 17.00 20.68
CA TYR A 77 8.36 15.78 21.13
C TYR A 77 8.92 14.54 20.44
N HIS A 78 8.80 13.41 21.08
CA HIS A 78 9.06 12.07 20.51
C HIS A 78 7.75 11.39 20.22
N VAL A 79 7.66 10.72 19.05
CA VAL A 79 6.49 9.92 18.67
C VAL A 79 6.94 8.49 18.41
N LYS A 80 6.13 7.54 18.90
CA LYS A 80 6.25 6.12 18.61
C LYS A 80 4.88 5.59 18.19
N MET A 81 4.76 5.13 16.97
CA MET A 81 3.53 4.56 16.40
C MET A 81 3.69 3.07 16.18
N GLN A 82 2.73 2.28 16.64
CA GLN A 82 2.60 0.89 16.21
C GLN A 82 1.76 0.86 14.94
N THR A 83 2.31 0.27 13.87
CA THR A 83 1.65 0.22 12.56
C THR A 83 1.68 -1.19 11.97
N ASN A 84 0.95 -1.43 10.86
CA ASN A 84 1.01 -2.69 10.13
C ASN A 84 2.41 -2.99 9.55
N ALA A 85 3.24 -1.96 9.35
CA ALA A 85 4.63 -2.10 8.88
C ALA A 85 5.64 -2.24 10.03
N GLY A 86 5.18 -2.29 11.28
CA GLY A 86 5.99 -2.31 12.49
C GLY A 86 6.00 -0.97 13.23
N ILE A 87 6.99 -0.77 14.07
CA ILE A 87 7.13 0.46 14.88
C ILE A 87 7.80 1.55 14.05
N ILE A 88 7.16 2.72 13.98
CA ILE A 88 7.72 3.95 13.44
C ILE A 88 7.98 4.89 14.62
N ALA A 89 9.20 5.36 14.79
CA ALA A 89 9.57 6.29 15.86
C ALA A 89 10.44 7.43 15.32
N TYR A 90 10.17 8.66 15.78
CA TYR A 90 10.90 9.84 15.36
C TYR A 90 10.78 10.96 16.41
N ASN A 91 11.73 11.90 16.35
CA ASN A 91 11.62 13.18 17.04
C ASN A 91 11.04 14.22 16.09
N ASN A 92 10.22 15.08 16.63
CA ASN A 92 9.59 16.14 15.86
C ASN A 92 9.47 17.44 16.67
N ARG A 93 9.12 18.51 15.99
CA ARG A 93 8.80 19.80 16.59
C ARG A 93 7.63 20.43 15.84
N THR A 94 6.85 21.22 16.54
CA THR A 94 5.78 22.05 15.94
C THR A 94 5.61 23.34 16.74
N ASP A 95 5.17 24.38 16.06
CA ASP A 95 4.95 25.68 16.66
C ASP A 95 3.49 25.88 17.05
N PHE A 96 3.25 26.72 18.02
CA PHE A 96 1.94 27.04 18.56
C PHE A 96 1.73 28.54 18.60
N VAL A 97 0.55 28.97 18.21
CA VAL A 97 0.07 30.35 18.30
C VAL A 97 -1.00 30.43 19.39
N LYS A 98 -1.01 31.54 20.14
CA LYS A 98 -2.06 31.78 21.14
C LYS A 98 -3.18 32.60 20.51
N GLU A 99 -4.35 31.99 20.35
CA GLU A 99 -5.58 32.58 19.81
C GLU A 99 -6.70 32.44 20.83
N ASN A 100 -7.42 33.51 21.11
CA ASN A 100 -8.58 33.51 22.00
C ASN A 100 -8.30 32.77 23.35
N TYR A 101 -7.15 33.09 23.97
CA TYR A 101 -6.66 32.49 25.23
C TYR A 101 -6.38 30.98 25.17
N ARG A 102 -6.29 30.38 23.97
CA ARG A 102 -5.95 28.98 23.74
C ARG A 102 -4.72 28.87 22.88
N TYR A 103 -3.93 27.81 23.10
CA TYR A 103 -2.82 27.47 22.19
C TYR A 103 -3.34 26.63 21.04
N ARG A 104 -3.01 27.06 19.82
CA ARG A 104 -3.38 26.44 18.55
C ARG A 104 -2.16 25.97 17.82
N ILE A 105 -2.26 24.86 17.12
CA ILE A 105 -1.15 24.30 16.34
C ILE A 105 -1.00 25.12 15.07
N ASP A 106 0.22 25.62 14.84
CA ASP A 106 0.64 26.11 13.54
C ASP A 106 0.99 24.88 12.70
N TRP A 107 0.00 24.43 11.91
CA TRP A 107 0.01 23.10 11.33
C TRP A 107 0.44 23.13 9.87
N ASP A 108 1.36 22.23 9.54
CA ASP A 108 1.63 21.73 8.20
C ASP A 108 1.81 20.20 8.24
N ASP A 109 2.08 19.58 7.10
CA ASP A 109 2.22 18.13 6.99
C ASP A 109 3.39 17.55 7.81
N SER A 110 4.39 18.37 8.14
CA SER A 110 5.52 17.95 8.98
C SER A 110 5.12 17.56 10.40
N VAL A 111 3.94 18.00 10.87
CA VAL A 111 3.36 17.56 12.15
C VAL A 111 3.05 16.06 12.13
N ILE A 112 2.71 15.49 10.96
CA ILE A 112 2.46 14.05 10.80
C ILE A 112 3.78 13.29 10.77
N PHE A 113 4.72 13.70 9.89
CA PHE A 113 6.09 13.17 9.80
C PHE A 113 7.07 14.31 9.50
N PRO A 114 8.22 14.38 10.17
CA PRO A 114 9.14 15.54 10.09
C PRO A 114 9.57 15.99 8.69
N GLN A 115 9.52 15.07 7.72
CA GLN A 115 9.97 15.33 6.34
C GLN A 115 8.81 15.33 5.33
N LEU A 116 7.55 15.26 5.80
CA LEU A 116 6.40 15.20 4.91
C LEU A 116 6.03 16.59 4.41
N GLY A 117 6.07 16.79 3.10
CA GLY A 117 5.60 17.99 2.43
C GLY A 117 4.17 17.85 1.92
N ALA A 118 3.56 18.98 1.50
CA ALA A 118 2.17 19.04 1.06
C ALA A 118 1.85 18.11 -0.13
N GLU A 119 2.80 17.97 -1.07
CA GLU A 119 2.64 17.13 -2.27
C GLU A 119 3.05 15.66 -2.04
N ASP A 120 3.65 15.34 -0.89
CA ASP A 120 4.15 14.00 -0.61
C ASP A 120 3.02 13.02 -0.31
N LYS A 121 3.28 11.74 -0.59
CA LYS A 121 2.35 10.64 -0.37
C LYS A 121 3.00 9.54 0.47
N VAL A 122 2.39 9.23 1.58
CA VAL A 122 2.80 8.07 2.40
C VAL A 122 2.22 6.79 1.78
N ARG A 123 3.09 5.79 1.55
CA ARG A 123 2.70 4.50 0.95
C ARG A 123 3.32 3.34 1.71
N VAL A 124 2.55 2.29 1.92
CA VAL A 124 3.05 1.00 2.40
C VAL A 124 3.23 0.07 1.20
N LYS A 125 4.43 -0.52 1.10
CA LYS A 125 4.72 -1.53 0.09
C LYS A 125 5.03 -2.85 0.79
N THR A 126 4.23 -3.88 0.52
CA THR A 126 4.52 -5.23 0.99
C THR A 126 5.54 -5.90 0.06
N LEU A 127 6.67 -6.27 0.62
CA LEU A 127 7.68 -7.07 -0.07
C LEU A 127 7.50 -8.53 0.38
N TYR A 128 6.97 -9.36 -0.51
CA TYR A 128 6.86 -10.79 -0.23
C TYR A 128 8.24 -11.44 -0.28
N ALA A 129 8.56 -12.21 0.75
CA ALA A 129 9.77 -13.02 0.75
C ALA A 129 9.73 -14.04 -0.41
N LYS A 130 10.86 -14.22 -1.08
CA LYS A 130 11.00 -15.31 -2.04
C LYS A 130 11.05 -16.63 -1.25
N ARG A 131 10.25 -17.60 -1.68
CA ARG A 131 10.27 -18.94 -1.09
C ARG A 131 11.69 -19.52 -1.15
N GLY A 132 12.17 -20.07 -0.05
CA GLY A 132 13.48 -20.72 0.01
C GLY A 132 13.54 -21.98 -0.84
N LYS A 133 14.77 -22.39 -1.17
CA LYS A 133 15.06 -23.69 -1.79
C LYS A 133 15.33 -24.71 -0.68
N ILE A 134 14.85 -25.93 -0.83
CA ILE A 134 15.19 -27.05 0.04
C ILE A 134 16.27 -27.85 -0.69
N LYS A 135 17.40 -28.11 0.00
CA LYS A 135 18.52 -28.85 -0.54
C LYS A 135 18.85 -30.00 0.39
N ASP A 136 19.46 -31.07 -0.15
CA ASP A 136 20.06 -32.13 0.65
C ASP A 136 21.40 -31.70 1.28
N ALA A 137 22.01 -32.56 2.08
CA ALA A 137 23.28 -32.31 2.73
C ALA A 137 24.46 -32.14 1.73
N GLN A 138 24.34 -32.61 0.51
CA GLN A 138 25.28 -32.47 -0.59
C GLN A 138 25.04 -31.22 -1.44
N GLY A 139 24.00 -30.45 -1.13
CA GLY A 139 23.65 -29.23 -1.84
C GLY A 139 22.75 -29.42 -3.06
N ASN A 140 22.29 -30.63 -3.35
CA ASN A 140 21.38 -30.90 -4.45
C ASN A 140 19.97 -30.39 -4.13
N ALA A 141 19.28 -29.95 -5.17
CA ALA A 141 17.94 -29.37 -5.03
C ALA A 141 16.88 -30.43 -4.78
N LEU A 142 16.26 -30.45 -3.59
CA LEU A 142 15.09 -31.28 -3.28
C LEU A 142 13.79 -30.55 -3.63
N ALA A 143 13.71 -29.23 -3.37
CA ALA A 143 12.62 -28.38 -3.80
C ALA A 143 13.15 -26.98 -4.16
N VAL A 144 12.93 -26.57 -5.39
CA VAL A 144 13.34 -25.27 -5.92
C VAL A 144 12.18 -24.60 -6.64
N HIS A 145 12.31 -23.29 -6.85
CA HIS A 145 11.40 -22.60 -7.74
C HIS A 145 11.57 -23.14 -9.16
N GLY A 146 10.53 -23.80 -9.68
CA GLY A 146 10.40 -24.13 -11.08
C GLY A 146 9.65 -23.03 -11.84
N LYS A 147 9.93 -22.86 -13.10
CA LYS A 147 9.06 -22.13 -14.01
C LYS A 147 7.93 -23.06 -14.46
N ILE A 148 6.72 -22.54 -14.48
CA ILE A 148 5.59 -23.21 -15.11
C ILE A 148 5.24 -22.39 -16.34
N TYR A 149 5.17 -23.06 -17.46
CA TYR A 149 4.82 -22.45 -18.74
C TYR A 149 3.35 -22.69 -19.04
N PHE A 150 2.62 -21.62 -19.26
CA PHE A 150 1.24 -21.67 -19.73
C PHE A 150 1.27 -21.62 -21.25
N VAL A 151 0.89 -22.73 -21.87
CA VAL A 151 0.77 -22.82 -23.31
C VAL A 151 -0.67 -22.60 -23.71
N GLY A 152 -0.92 -21.71 -24.65
CA GLY A 152 -2.27 -21.38 -25.09
C GLY A 152 -2.31 -20.82 -26.49
N PHE A 153 -3.50 -20.62 -27.00
CA PHE A 153 -3.75 -19.97 -28.28
C PHE A 153 -4.16 -18.51 -28.12
N VAL A 154 -3.82 -17.73 -29.15
CA VAL A 154 -4.48 -16.45 -29.47
C VAL A 154 -5.21 -16.65 -30.79
N PRO A 155 -6.58 -16.71 -30.79
CA PRO A 155 -7.38 -17.11 -31.96
C PRO A 155 -7.07 -16.33 -33.22
N GLY A 156 -6.94 -15.01 -33.14
CA GLY A 156 -6.64 -14.15 -34.31
C GLY A 156 -5.29 -14.41 -34.97
N LYS A 157 -4.41 -15.25 -34.37
CA LYS A 157 -3.10 -15.63 -34.92
C LYS A 157 -3.05 -17.08 -35.43
N MET A 158 -4.17 -17.80 -35.33
CA MET A 158 -4.29 -19.20 -35.73
C MET A 158 -4.49 -19.34 -37.25
N ASP A 159 -4.20 -20.52 -37.75
CA ASP A 159 -4.58 -20.96 -39.11
C ASP A 159 -5.36 -22.28 -39.05
N GLY A 160 -5.83 -22.76 -40.20
CA GLY A 160 -6.64 -23.97 -40.30
C GLY A 160 -5.96 -25.26 -39.81
N ASN A 161 -4.63 -25.26 -39.62
CA ASN A 161 -3.86 -26.39 -39.14
C ASN A 161 -3.48 -26.27 -37.64
N SER A 162 -3.65 -25.10 -37.04
CA SER A 162 -3.16 -24.79 -35.70
C SER A 162 -3.68 -25.76 -34.63
N VAL A 163 -4.97 -26.04 -34.60
CA VAL A 163 -5.59 -26.99 -33.67
C VAL A 163 -5.03 -28.40 -33.84
N LYS A 164 -4.92 -28.88 -35.09
CA LYS A 164 -4.39 -30.21 -35.38
C LYS A 164 -2.93 -30.38 -34.96
N LEU A 165 -2.10 -29.37 -35.21
CA LEU A 165 -0.70 -29.40 -34.82
C LEU A 165 -0.50 -29.31 -33.34
N ALA A 166 -1.23 -28.41 -32.66
CA ALA A 166 -1.19 -28.29 -31.21
C ALA A 166 -1.68 -29.55 -30.50
N ALA A 167 -2.78 -30.15 -30.96
CA ALA A 167 -3.31 -31.40 -30.43
C ALA A 167 -2.23 -32.49 -30.44
N LYS A 168 -1.54 -32.66 -31.57
CA LYS A 168 -0.47 -33.64 -31.75
C LYS A 168 0.73 -33.37 -30.83
N LYS A 169 1.18 -32.09 -30.75
CA LYS A 169 2.38 -31.72 -29.98
C LYS A 169 2.15 -31.70 -28.47
N LEU A 170 0.95 -31.36 -28.03
CA LEU A 170 0.59 -31.23 -26.62
C LEU A 170 -0.07 -32.49 -26.02
N GLY A 171 -0.38 -33.49 -26.87
CA GLY A 171 -1.09 -34.69 -26.43
C GLY A 171 -2.53 -34.41 -25.99
N LEU A 172 -3.16 -33.40 -26.56
CA LEU A 172 -4.57 -33.02 -26.29
C LEU A 172 -5.47 -33.51 -27.43
N SER A 173 -6.73 -33.72 -27.14
CA SER A 173 -7.73 -33.95 -28.21
C SER A 173 -8.10 -32.63 -28.90
N LYS A 174 -8.49 -32.69 -30.17
CA LYS A 174 -8.98 -31.51 -30.90
C LYS A 174 -10.26 -30.96 -30.27
N GLU A 175 -11.08 -31.83 -29.76
CA GLU A 175 -12.36 -31.50 -29.10
C GLU A 175 -12.11 -30.72 -27.82
N GLU A 176 -11.12 -31.10 -27.01
CA GLU A 176 -10.73 -30.36 -25.81
C GLU A 176 -10.22 -28.95 -26.13
N ILE A 177 -9.42 -28.82 -27.17
CA ILE A 177 -8.92 -27.51 -27.63
C ILE A 177 -10.10 -26.66 -28.12
N GLN A 178 -10.95 -27.23 -28.98
CA GLN A 178 -12.09 -26.51 -29.53
C GLN A 178 -13.06 -26.04 -28.44
N LYS A 179 -13.37 -26.90 -27.46
CA LYS A 179 -14.21 -26.55 -26.31
C LYS A 179 -13.67 -25.34 -25.53
N LYS A 180 -12.35 -25.16 -25.47
CA LYS A 180 -11.73 -23.99 -24.83
C LYS A 180 -11.83 -22.75 -25.70
N LEU A 181 -11.68 -22.90 -27.00
CA LEU A 181 -11.81 -21.81 -27.96
C LEU A 181 -13.25 -21.30 -28.10
N ASP A 182 -14.24 -22.16 -27.95
CA ASP A 182 -15.67 -21.83 -28.09
C ASP A 182 -16.26 -21.14 -26.82
N GLN A 183 -15.46 -20.83 -25.82
CA GLN A 183 -15.93 -20.13 -24.62
C GLN A 183 -16.38 -18.70 -24.96
N LYS A 184 -17.49 -18.25 -24.36
CA LYS A 184 -18.12 -16.94 -24.64
C LYS A 184 -17.19 -15.72 -24.45
N TRP A 185 -16.17 -15.83 -23.63
CA TRP A 185 -15.21 -14.76 -23.35
C TRP A 185 -14.06 -14.70 -24.36
N VAL A 186 -13.92 -15.70 -25.23
CA VAL A 186 -12.82 -15.79 -26.18
C VAL A 186 -13.09 -14.84 -27.34
N THR A 187 -12.07 -14.01 -27.61
CA THR A 187 -12.00 -13.09 -28.76
C THR A 187 -10.70 -13.36 -29.53
N ASP A 188 -10.52 -12.73 -30.68
CA ASP A 188 -9.33 -12.89 -31.51
C ASP A 188 -8.02 -12.57 -30.78
N ASP A 189 -8.05 -11.65 -29.82
CA ASP A 189 -6.88 -11.22 -29.04
C ASP A 189 -6.76 -11.94 -27.68
N SER A 190 -7.70 -12.80 -27.32
CA SER A 190 -7.69 -13.49 -26.03
C SER A 190 -6.60 -14.56 -25.99
N PHE A 191 -5.85 -14.63 -24.86
CA PHE A 191 -5.01 -15.79 -24.58
C PHE A 191 -5.85 -16.92 -23.98
N VAL A 192 -6.01 -18.00 -24.74
CA VAL A 192 -6.78 -19.18 -24.33
C VAL A 192 -5.84 -20.26 -23.83
N PRO A 193 -5.72 -20.48 -22.50
CA PRO A 193 -4.79 -21.44 -21.93
C PRO A 193 -5.22 -22.88 -22.23
N LEU A 194 -4.33 -23.67 -22.82
CA LEU A 194 -4.55 -25.07 -23.14
C LEU A 194 -4.02 -25.99 -22.02
N ILE A 195 -2.73 -25.85 -21.70
CA ILE A 195 -2.02 -26.73 -20.76
C ILE A 195 -0.92 -25.97 -20.01
N LYS A 196 -0.54 -26.51 -18.85
CA LYS A 196 0.61 -26.07 -18.05
C LYS A 196 1.73 -27.09 -18.19
N LEU A 197 2.93 -26.65 -18.55
CA LEU A 197 4.11 -27.48 -18.71
C LEU A 197 5.26 -27.02 -17.82
N LYS A 198 6.08 -27.94 -17.33
CA LYS A 198 7.35 -27.62 -16.64
C LYS A 198 8.43 -27.24 -17.62
N GLU A 199 8.40 -27.82 -18.80
CA GLU A 199 9.32 -27.59 -19.93
C GLU A 199 8.52 -27.71 -21.22
N TYR A 200 8.95 -27.04 -22.29
CA TYR A 200 8.35 -27.17 -23.61
C TYR A 200 9.43 -27.19 -24.68
N SER A 201 9.14 -27.87 -25.78
CA SER A 201 10.03 -27.87 -26.95
C SER A 201 9.81 -26.59 -27.78
N LYS A 202 10.89 -26.01 -28.31
CA LYS A 202 10.83 -24.76 -29.08
C LYS A 202 9.99 -24.90 -30.37
N ASP A 203 9.91 -26.10 -30.93
CA ASP A 203 9.10 -26.39 -32.11
C ASP A 203 7.59 -26.19 -31.91
N LEU A 204 7.17 -26.09 -30.63
CA LEU A 204 5.78 -25.74 -30.28
C LEU A 204 5.45 -24.30 -30.75
N LEU A 205 6.44 -23.42 -30.74
CA LEU A 205 6.26 -22.03 -31.17
C LEU A 205 6.08 -21.88 -32.70
N ASP A 206 6.38 -22.93 -33.46
CA ASP A 206 6.15 -22.96 -34.93
C ASP A 206 4.65 -23.13 -35.26
N VAL A 207 3.84 -23.51 -34.29
CA VAL A 207 2.39 -23.61 -34.46
C VAL A 207 1.77 -22.22 -34.36
N LYS A 208 1.19 -21.76 -35.46
CA LYS A 208 0.57 -20.43 -35.52
C LYS A 208 -0.50 -20.25 -34.43
N GLY A 209 -0.45 -19.12 -33.77
CA GLY A 209 -1.35 -18.78 -32.70
C GLY A 209 -0.92 -19.33 -31.32
N ILE A 210 0.05 -20.24 -31.23
CA ILE A 210 0.58 -20.69 -29.94
C ILE A 210 1.40 -19.58 -29.31
N ILE A 211 1.12 -19.31 -28.03
CA ILE A 211 1.90 -18.44 -27.16
C ILE A 211 2.24 -19.20 -25.89
N VAL A 212 3.48 -19.02 -25.41
CA VAL A 212 3.97 -19.55 -24.13
C VAL A 212 4.23 -18.38 -23.18
N SER A 213 3.56 -18.39 -22.04
CA SER A 213 3.71 -17.40 -20.97
C SER A 213 4.26 -18.09 -19.71
N THR A 214 4.92 -17.34 -18.80
CA THR A 214 5.48 -17.82 -17.53
C THR A 214 4.84 -17.14 -16.34
#